data_6e7df9f2b1532064f1291e5eb7c32a27
#
_entry.id   6e7df9f2b1532064f1291e5eb7c32a27
#
_cell.length_a   1.000
_cell.length_b   1.000
_cell.length_c   1.000
_cell.angle_alpha   90.00
_cell.angle_beta   90.00
_cell.angle_gamma   90.00
#
_symmetry.space_group_name_H-M   'P 1'
#
loop_
_entity.id
_entity.type
_entity.pdbx_description
1 polymer ?
#
loop_
_entity_poly.entity_id
_entity_poly.type
_entity_poly.pdbx_seq_one_letter_code
_entity_poly.pdbx_strand_id
1 'polypeptide(L)'
;MKKRAGYKLIALLLCFVLAVCGITAALTVGAIRFAYPMKYENYIEKYSAQYDVPKTLMLAVIKTESSFDPKAESSAGALGLTQITPETFHWLQTKTGETLSDDALSDPETAIRYGALFLGLLLDEFNSAETAVAAYHAGRGRVNSWLKDENISPDGVNLKDIPIPETAHYVRKVMR
;
A
#
# COMPACT_ATOMS: atom_id res chain seq x y z
N MET A 1 29.79 -46.69 -24.10
CA MET A 1 29.62 -46.45 -22.65
C MET A 1 29.86 -45.00 -22.24
N LYS A 2 30.84 -44.24 -22.78
CA LYS A 2 31.16 -42.84 -22.38
C LYS A 2 30.03 -41.84 -22.58
N LYS A 3 29.16 -41.94 -23.61
CA LYS A 3 28.05 -40.99 -23.84
C LYS A 3 26.97 -41.04 -22.76
N ARG A 4 26.65 -42.22 -22.18
CA ARG A 4 25.64 -42.36 -21.10
C ARG A 4 26.09 -41.75 -19.77
N ALA A 5 27.40 -41.71 -19.50
CA ALA A 5 27.97 -41.06 -18.30
C ALA A 5 27.82 -39.53 -18.38
N GLY A 6 28.02 -38.93 -19.58
CA GLY A 6 27.86 -37.51 -19.80
C GLY A 6 26.44 -37.01 -19.54
N TYR A 7 25.40 -37.72 -20.03
CA TYR A 7 24.00 -37.35 -19.78
C TYR A 7 23.61 -37.44 -18.31
N LYS A 8 24.15 -38.40 -17.55
CA LYS A 8 23.91 -38.53 -16.12
C LYS A 8 24.51 -37.35 -15.35
N LEU A 9 25.71 -36.91 -15.72
CA LEU A 9 26.35 -35.74 -15.09
C LEU A 9 25.59 -34.44 -15.37
N ILE A 10 25.15 -34.24 -16.62
CA ILE A 10 24.32 -33.08 -17.01
C ILE A 10 23.00 -33.08 -16.25
N ALA A 11 22.33 -34.24 -16.14
CA ALA A 11 21.09 -34.37 -15.38
C ALA A 11 21.29 -34.02 -13.88
N LEU A 12 22.38 -34.50 -13.28
CA LEU A 12 22.72 -34.19 -11.90
C LEU A 12 22.99 -32.68 -11.69
N LEU A 13 23.71 -32.03 -12.61
CA LEU A 13 23.95 -30.59 -12.58
C LEU A 13 22.66 -29.80 -12.73
N LEU A 14 21.78 -30.20 -13.63
CA LEU A 14 20.46 -29.59 -13.78
C LEU A 14 19.61 -29.72 -12.51
N CYS A 15 19.56 -30.90 -11.91
CA CYS A 15 18.85 -31.11 -10.64
C CYS A 15 19.43 -30.25 -9.52
N PHE A 16 20.76 -30.13 -9.45
CA PHE A 16 21.43 -29.27 -8.45
C PHE A 16 21.08 -27.79 -8.65
N VAL A 17 21.13 -27.28 -9.89
CA VAL A 17 20.76 -25.88 -10.20
C VAL A 17 19.31 -25.62 -9.84
N LEU A 18 18.38 -26.51 -10.20
CA LEU A 18 16.96 -26.38 -9.85
C LEU A 18 16.74 -26.40 -8.33
N ALA A 19 17.45 -27.24 -7.60
CA ALA A 19 17.38 -27.29 -6.15
C ALA A 19 17.87 -25.96 -5.51
N VAL A 20 19.01 -25.44 -5.98
CA VAL A 20 19.54 -24.15 -5.51
C VAL A 20 18.56 -23.01 -5.83
N CYS A 21 18.01 -22.95 -7.03
CA CYS A 21 17.00 -21.97 -7.40
C CYS A 21 15.74 -22.08 -6.52
N GLY A 22 15.28 -23.30 -6.23
CA GLY A 22 14.13 -23.52 -5.34
C GLY A 22 14.40 -23.08 -3.90
N ILE A 23 15.58 -23.36 -3.37
CA ILE A 23 15.99 -22.93 -2.02
C ILE A 23 16.09 -21.40 -1.95
N THR A 24 16.72 -20.76 -2.93
CA THR A 24 16.84 -19.29 -2.94
C THR A 24 15.49 -18.61 -3.06
N ALA A 25 14.58 -19.13 -3.89
CA ALA A 25 13.20 -18.63 -3.99
C ALA A 25 12.44 -18.79 -2.67
N ALA A 26 12.56 -19.94 -2.01
CA ALA A 26 11.93 -20.18 -0.71
C ALA A 26 12.45 -19.24 0.38
N LEU A 27 13.76 -18.99 0.42
CA LEU A 27 14.39 -18.07 1.38
C LEU A 27 13.96 -16.61 1.13
N THR A 28 13.88 -16.18 -0.14
CA THR A 28 13.38 -14.83 -0.47
C THR A 28 11.93 -14.64 -0.09
N VAL A 29 11.05 -15.60 -0.40
CA VAL A 29 9.64 -15.58 0.02
C VAL A 29 9.52 -15.57 1.54
N GLY A 30 10.31 -16.38 2.24
CA GLY A 30 10.36 -16.41 3.71
C GLY A 30 10.80 -15.07 4.31
N ALA A 31 11.82 -14.44 3.75
CA ALA A 31 12.30 -13.13 4.19
C ALA A 31 11.25 -12.02 3.95
N ILE A 32 10.55 -12.05 2.82
CA ILE A 32 9.46 -11.12 2.52
C ILE A 32 8.31 -11.30 3.51
N ARG A 33 7.89 -12.54 3.78
CA ARG A 33 6.84 -12.84 4.77
C ARG A 33 7.20 -12.43 6.20
N PHE A 34 8.47 -12.53 6.55
CA PHE A 34 8.97 -12.08 7.86
C PHE A 34 8.99 -10.55 7.96
N ALA A 35 9.43 -9.86 6.90
CA ALA A 35 9.49 -8.39 6.85
C ALA A 35 8.09 -7.75 6.73
N TYR A 36 7.16 -8.46 6.09
CA TYR A 36 5.77 -8.06 5.90
C TYR A 36 4.86 -9.16 6.47
N PRO A 37 4.59 -9.15 7.78
CA PRO A 37 3.67 -10.12 8.35
C PRO A 37 2.31 -9.99 7.66
N MET A 38 1.83 -11.10 7.11
CA MET A 38 0.56 -11.20 6.37
C MET A 38 -0.65 -11.14 7.32
N LYS A 39 -0.59 -10.24 8.33
CA LYS A 39 -1.75 -9.95 9.14
C LYS A 39 -2.84 -9.36 8.25
N TYR A 40 -4.07 -9.79 8.45
CA TYR A 40 -5.25 -9.26 7.77
C TYR A 40 -5.26 -9.46 6.23
N GLU A 41 -4.52 -10.45 5.71
CA GLU A 41 -4.39 -10.69 4.26
C GLU A 41 -5.75 -10.80 3.57
N ASN A 42 -6.69 -11.55 4.15
CA ASN A 42 -8.03 -11.75 3.59
C ASN A 42 -8.80 -10.43 3.42
N TYR A 43 -8.71 -9.51 4.39
CA TYR A 43 -9.35 -8.20 4.31
C TYR A 43 -8.66 -7.31 3.27
N ILE A 44 -7.33 -7.31 3.26
CA ILE A 44 -6.55 -6.54 2.29
C ILE A 44 -6.87 -7.00 0.87
N GLU A 45 -6.89 -8.31 0.62
CA GLU A 45 -7.22 -8.87 -0.70
C GLU A 45 -8.66 -8.53 -1.12
N LYS A 46 -9.63 -8.76 -0.22
CA LYS A 46 -11.05 -8.47 -0.46
C LYS A 46 -11.27 -7.00 -0.85
N TYR A 47 -10.77 -6.07 -0.03
CA TYR A 47 -11.06 -4.66 -0.22
C TYR A 47 -10.16 -3.97 -1.24
N SER A 48 -8.95 -4.46 -1.47
CA SER A 48 -8.13 -4.04 -2.61
C SER A 48 -8.81 -4.37 -3.94
N ALA A 49 -9.36 -5.58 -4.07
CA ALA A 49 -10.11 -5.97 -5.25
C ALA A 49 -11.44 -5.20 -5.40
N GLN A 50 -12.14 -4.94 -4.28
CA GLN A 50 -13.44 -4.24 -4.28
C GLN A 50 -13.33 -2.79 -4.74
N TYR A 51 -12.23 -2.10 -4.39
CA TYR A 51 -12.03 -0.67 -4.65
C TYR A 51 -10.91 -0.38 -5.67
N ASP A 52 -10.53 -1.39 -6.44
CA ASP A 52 -9.50 -1.31 -7.50
C ASP A 52 -8.15 -0.73 -7.04
N VAL A 53 -7.75 -1.08 -5.82
CA VAL A 53 -6.47 -0.67 -5.22
C VAL A 53 -5.44 -1.78 -5.38
N PRO A 54 -4.23 -1.52 -5.92
CA PRO A 54 -3.18 -2.54 -5.93
C PRO A 54 -2.88 -3.06 -4.51
N LYS A 55 -2.95 -4.40 -4.32
CA LYS A 55 -2.70 -5.03 -3.00
C LYS A 55 -1.37 -4.61 -2.38
N THR A 56 -0.32 -4.47 -3.21
CA THR A 56 1.00 -4.01 -2.78
C THR A 56 0.98 -2.58 -2.26
N LEU A 57 0.21 -1.71 -2.90
CA LEU A 57 0.05 -0.32 -2.46
C LEU A 57 -0.69 -0.24 -1.12
N MET A 58 -1.78 -1.01 -0.98
CA MET A 58 -2.52 -1.08 0.29
C MET A 58 -1.65 -1.59 1.44
N LEU A 59 -0.83 -2.63 1.20
CA LEU A 59 0.15 -3.13 2.18
C LEU A 59 1.19 -2.07 2.56
N ALA A 60 1.71 -1.32 1.58
CA ALA A 60 2.70 -0.27 1.81
C ALA A 60 2.10 0.89 2.63
N VAL A 61 0.86 1.28 2.37
CA VAL A 61 0.13 2.29 3.16
C VAL A 61 -0.03 1.80 4.61
N ILE A 62 -0.62 0.63 4.86
CA ILE A 62 -0.82 0.09 6.22
C ILE A 62 0.52 -0.02 6.97
N LYS A 63 1.57 -0.51 6.30
CA LYS A 63 2.90 -0.61 6.89
C LYS A 63 3.47 0.76 7.28
N THR A 64 3.24 1.75 6.45
CA THR A 64 3.77 3.11 6.68
C THR A 64 3.00 3.85 7.75
N GLU A 65 1.67 3.70 7.78
CA GLU A 65 0.76 4.39 8.70
C GLU A 65 0.84 3.85 10.13
N SER A 66 0.74 2.53 10.31
CA SER A 66 0.60 1.94 11.64
C SER A 66 1.58 0.81 11.94
N SER A 67 2.41 0.37 10.98
CA SER A 67 3.16 -0.89 11.09
C SER A 67 2.28 -2.10 11.45
N PHE A 68 1.04 -2.11 10.94
CA PHE A 68 0.01 -3.14 11.22
C PHE A 68 -0.49 -3.16 12.68
N ASP A 69 -0.44 -2.04 13.38
CA ASP A 69 -1.08 -1.89 14.69
C ASP A 69 -2.52 -1.37 14.54
N PRO A 70 -3.54 -2.17 14.87
CA PRO A 70 -4.94 -1.76 14.75
C PRO A 70 -5.36 -0.72 15.79
N LYS A 71 -4.55 -0.52 16.83
CA LYS A 71 -4.81 0.45 17.91
C LYS A 71 -3.97 1.72 17.78
N ALA A 72 -3.27 1.89 16.65
CA ALA A 72 -2.48 3.08 16.41
C ALA A 72 -3.37 4.32 16.43
N GLU A 73 -2.91 5.35 17.15
CA GLU A 73 -3.54 6.66 17.21
C GLU A 73 -2.46 7.72 17.06
N SER A 74 -2.67 8.67 16.16
CA SER A 74 -1.74 9.78 15.94
C SER A 74 -2.09 10.99 16.81
N SER A 75 -1.14 11.91 16.96
CA SER A 75 -1.39 13.20 17.62
C SER A 75 -2.47 14.05 16.93
N ALA A 76 -2.75 13.78 15.65
CA ALA A 76 -3.81 14.43 14.88
C ALA A 76 -5.18 13.67 14.99
N GLY A 77 -5.26 12.62 15.84
CA GLY A 77 -6.46 11.83 16.03
C GLY A 77 -6.77 10.88 14.88
N ALA A 78 -5.80 10.56 14.01
CA ALA A 78 -5.98 9.51 13.01
C ALA A 78 -5.92 8.13 13.68
N LEU A 79 -6.76 7.18 13.24
CA LEU A 79 -7.01 5.93 13.94
C LEU A 79 -6.75 4.69 13.07
N GLY A 80 -6.31 3.64 13.75
CA GLY A 80 -6.26 2.27 13.26
C GLY A 80 -5.20 2.02 12.19
N LEU A 81 -5.37 0.90 11.47
CA LEU A 81 -4.38 0.37 10.51
C LEU A 81 -4.01 1.35 9.40
N THR A 82 -4.94 2.15 8.96
CA THR A 82 -4.83 3.05 7.80
C THR A 82 -4.78 4.52 8.17
N GLN A 83 -4.78 4.83 9.47
CA GLN A 83 -4.65 6.17 10.02
C GLN A 83 -5.62 7.18 9.37
N ILE A 84 -6.89 6.79 9.27
CA ILE A 84 -7.94 7.69 8.80
C ILE A 84 -8.37 8.61 9.95
N THR A 85 -8.47 9.91 9.67
CA THR A 85 -9.01 10.88 10.63
C THR A 85 -10.54 10.76 10.73
N PRO A 86 -11.15 11.10 11.90
CA PRO A 86 -12.61 11.11 12.04
C PRO A 86 -13.32 11.93 10.96
N GLU A 87 -12.79 13.09 10.59
CA GLU A 87 -13.35 13.93 9.53
C GLU A 87 -13.41 13.17 8.17
N THR A 88 -12.29 12.53 7.79
CA THR A 88 -12.23 11.73 6.57
C THR A 88 -13.17 10.52 6.66
N PHE A 89 -13.24 9.87 7.81
CA PHE A 89 -14.11 8.73 8.03
C PHE A 89 -15.60 9.11 7.87
N HIS A 90 -16.05 10.21 8.48
CA HIS A 90 -17.42 10.70 8.33
C HIS A 90 -17.72 11.05 6.87
N TRP A 91 -16.79 11.69 6.15
CA TRP A 91 -16.96 11.94 4.72
C TRP A 91 -17.08 10.64 3.91
N LEU A 92 -16.26 9.63 4.19
CA LEU A 92 -16.34 8.32 3.51
C LEU A 92 -17.65 7.59 3.81
N GLN A 93 -18.19 7.72 5.01
CA GLN A 93 -19.51 7.17 5.38
C GLN A 93 -20.64 7.76 4.53
N THR A 94 -20.53 9.00 4.07
CA THR A 94 -21.51 9.57 3.10
C THR A 94 -21.50 8.86 1.75
N LYS A 95 -20.41 8.13 1.41
CA LYS A 95 -20.29 7.36 0.17
C LYS A 95 -20.81 5.93 0.32
N THR A 96 -20.77 5.38 1.54
CA THR A 96 -21.26 4.03 1.82
C THR A 96 -22.70 3.99 2.34
N GLY A 97 -23.22 5.11 2.81
CA GLY A 97 -24.54 5.20 3.48
C GLY A 97 -24.53 4.60 4.89
N GLU A 98 -23.36 4.30 5.45
CA GLU A 98 -23.20 3.77 6.80
C GLU A 98 -23.12 4.90 7.84
N THR A 99 -23.38 4.55 9.09
CA THR A 99 -23.19 5.42 10.26
C THR A 99 -22.49 4.61 11.35
N LEU A 100 -21.19 4.79 11.45
CA LEU A 100 -20.33 4.09 12.42
C LEU A 100 -19.68 5.13 13.34
N SER A 101 -19.39 4.74 14.58
CA SER A 101 -18.60 5.56 15.51
C SER A 101 -17.10 5.51 15.16
N ASP A 102 -16.33 6.51 15.58
CA ASP A 102 -14.91 6.66 15.22
C ASP A 102 -14.06 5.50 15.71
N ASP A 103 -14.39 4.90 16.86
CA ASP A 103 -13.73 3.73 17.43
C ASP A 103 -13.84 2.48 16.54
N ALA A 104 -14.79 2.43 15.60
CA ALA A 104 -14.87 1.38 14.59
C ALA A 104 -13.61 1.30 13.71
N LEU A 105 -12.83 2.38 13.58
CA LEU A 105 -11.54 2.37 12.89
C LEU A 105 -10.46 1.55 13.61
N SER A 106 -10.67 1.17 14.87
CA SER A 106 -9.81 0.23 15.60
C SER A 106 -10.09 -1.24 15.26
N ASP A 107 -11.23 -1.52 14.57
CA ASP A 107 -11.49 -2.83 13.99
C ASP A 107 -10.72 -3.01 12.69
N PRO A 108 -9.91 -4.08 12.55
CA PRO A 108 -9.07 -4.28 11.37
C PRO A 108 -9.83 -4.33 10.04
N GLU A 109 -11.01 -4.96 10.00
CA GLU A 109 -11.79 -5.06 8.77
C GLU A 109 -12.31 -3.69 8.35
N THR A 110 -12.86 -2.94 9.29
CA THR A 110 -13.37 -1.58 9.06
C THR A 110 -12.27 -0.63 8.61
N ALA A 111 -11.13 -0.61 9.31
CA ALA A 111 -9.99 0.24 8.96
C ALA A 111 -9.47 -0.05 7.54
N ILE A 112 -9.29 -1.32 7.18
CA ILE A 112 -8.82 -1.72 5.85
C ILE A 112 -9.84 -1.37 4.77
N ARG A 113 -11.12 -1.62 5.02
CA ARG A 113 -12.21 -1.31 4.09
C ARG A 113 -12.28 0.18 3.77
N TYR A 114 -12.28 1.03 4.79
CA TYR A 114 -12.34 2.47 4.59
C TYR A 114 -11.03 3.05 4.05
N GLY A 115 -9.89 2.49 4.44
CA GLY A 115 -8.59 2.84 3.86
C GLY A 115 -8.51 2.53 2.36
N ALA A 116 -8.98 1.35 1.96
CA ALA A 116 -9.04 0.95 0.55
C ALA A 116 -10.05 1.81 -0.24
N LEU A 117 -11.24 2.09 0.33
CA LEU A 117 -12.20 3.01 -0.28
C LEU A 117 -11.58 4.40 -0.50
N PHE A 118 -10.92 4.97 0.50
CA PHE A 118 -10.29 6.28 0.39
C PHE A 118 -9.20 6.30 -0.66
N LEU A 119 -8.30 5.31 -0.62
CA LEU A 119 -7.20 5.20 -1.59
C LEU A 119 -7.72 4.98 -3.01
N GLY A 120 -8.76 4.15 -3.20
CA GLY A 120 -9.42 3.95 -4.49
C GLY A 120 -9.98 5.25 -5.05
N LEU A 121 -10.74 6.01 -4.25
CA LEU A 121 -11.26 7.32 -4.66
C LEU A 121 -10.14 8.31 -5.06
N LEU A 122 -9.00 8.25 -4.38
CA LEU A 122 -7.85 9.10 -4.74
C LEU A 122 -7.17 8.62 -6.02
N LEU A 123 -7.06 7.32 -6.24
CA LEU A 123 -6.52 6.76 -7.49
C LEU A 123 -7.41 7.07 -8.68
N ASP A 124 -8.73 7.09 -8.50
CA ASP A 124 -9.69 7.48 -9.53
C ASP A 124 -9.63 8.98 -9.85
N GLU A 125 -9.38 9.82 -8.83
CA GLU A 125 -9.29 11.28 -9.01
C GLU A 125 -7.95 11.71 -9.61
N PHE A 126 -6.86 11.11 -9.16
CA PHE A 126 -5.51 11.49 -9.57
C PHE A 126 -4.93 10.43 -10.52
N ASN A 127 -4.59 10.83 -11.74
CA ASN A 127 -4.03 9.93 -12.77
C ASN A 127 -2.60 9.44 -12.47
N SER A 128 -2.08 9.71 -11.27
CA SER A 128 -0.75 9.32 -10.81
C SER A 128 -0.86 8.70 -9.41
N ALA A 129 -0.33 7.49 -9.25
CA ALA A 129 -0.31 6.83 -7.95
C ALA A 129 0.49 7.63 -6.90
N GLU A 130 1.58 8.29 -7.29
CA GLU A 130 2.35 9.16 -6.40
C GLU A 130 1.52 10.36 -5.93
N THR A 131 0.76 10.98 -6.84
CA THR A 131 -0.13 12.11 -6.52
C THR A 131 -1.27 11.66 -5.62
N ALA A 132 -1.86 10.47 -5.86
CA ALA A 132 -2.89 9.90 -4.99
C ALA A 132 -2.36 9.61 -3.57
N VAL A 133 -1.17 9.04 -3.46
CA VAL A 133 -0.49 8.79 -2.17
C VAL A 133 -0.14 10.10 -1.46
N ALA A 134 0.29 11.13 -2.18
CA ALA A 134 0.48 12.46 -1.61
C ALA A 134 -0.84 13.05 -1.06
N ALA A 135 -1.95 12.84 -1.79
CA ALA A 135 -3.27 13.29 -1.38
C ALA A 135 -3.82 12.53 -0.17
N TYR A 136 -3.49 11.24 -0.06
CA TYR A 136 -3.82 10.43 1.12
C TYR A 136 -3.23 11.05 2.40
N HIS A 137 -1.96 11.44 2.35
CA HIS A 137 -1.24 11.99 3.51
C HIS A 137 -1.46 13.50 3.73
N ALA A 138 -1.39 14.30 2.67
CA ALA A 138 -1.46 15.77 2.80
C ALA A 138 -2.89 16.32 2.74
N GLY A 139 -3.84 15.50 2.31
CA GLY A 139 -5.22 15.87 2.06
C GLY A 139 -5.48 16.26 0.60
N ARG A 140 -6.59 15.75 0.08
CA ARG A 140 -7.08 15.90 -1.29
C ARG A 140 -7.13 17.37 -1.76
N GLY A 141 -7.69 18.26 -0.95
CA GLY A 141 -7.83 19.67 -1.32
C GLY A 141 -6.50 20.39 -1.49
N ARG A 142 -5.51 20.05 -0.67
CA ARG A 142 -4.16 20.60 -0.75
C ARG A 142 -3.43 20.16 -2.00
N VAL A 143 -3.49 18.87 -2.33
CA VAL A 143 -2.87 18.35 -3.55
C VAL A 143 -3.53 18.94 -4.79
N ASN A 144 -4.86 19.08 -4.81
CA ASN A 144 -5.55 19.79 -5.88
C ASN A 144 -5.10 21.25 -6.05
N SER A 145 -4.68 21.93 -4.97
CA SER A 145 -4.10 23.26 -5.09
C SER A 145 -2.67 23.23 -5.66
N TRP A 146 -1.87 22.21 -5.29
CA TRP A 146 -0.53 22.03 -5.85
C TRP A 146 -0.55 21.73 -7.35
N LEU A 147 -1.51 20.93 -7.82
CA LEU A 147 -1.66 20.61 -9.25
C LEU A 147 -2.00 21.84 -10.13
N LYS A 148 -2.48 22.93 -9.52
CA LYS A 148 -2.77 24.20 -10.24
C LYS A 148 -1.56 25.13 -10.30
N ASP A 149 -0.50 24.85 -9.57
CA ASP A 149 0.74 25.64 -9.57
C ASP A 149 1.74 25.03 -10.56
N GLU A 150 2.01 25.73 -11.66
CA GLU A 150 2.93 25.26 -12.71
C GLU A 150 4.37 25.03 -12.21
N ASN A 151 4.78 25.67 -11.11
CA ASN A 151 6.09 25.42 -10.51
C ASN A 151 6.15 24.06 -9.81
N ILE A 152 5.01 23.60 -9.25
CA ILE A 152 4.87 22.35 -8.52
C ILE A 152 4.46 21.21 -9.48
N SER A 153 3.55 21.49 -10.40
CA SER A 153 2.99 20.53 -11.35
C SER A 153 2.89 21.16 -12.75
N PRO A 154 3.93 21.08 -13.57
CA PRO A 154 3.93 21.69 -14.90
C PRO A 154 2.91 21.07 -15.86
N ASP A 155 2.50 19.84 -15.62
CA ASP A 155 1.53 19.10 -16.45
C ASP A 155 0.11 19.05 -15.81
N GLY A 156 -0.06 19.60 -14.62
CA GLY A 156 -1.32 19.55 -13.87
C GLY A 156 -1.72 18.15 -13.38
N VAL A 157 -0.85 17.16 -13.49
CA VAL A 157 -1.12 15.74 -13.17
C VAL A 157 -0.11 15.18 -12.19
N ASN A 158 1.17 15.37 -12.48
CA ASN A 158 2.28 14.86 -11.69
C ASN A 158 2.89 15.96 -10.83
N LEU A 159 3.21 15.64 -9.57
CA LEU A 159 3.94 16.55 -8.70
C LEU A 159 5.43 16.45 -9.01
N LYS A 160 6.01 17.48 -9.62
CA LYS A 160 7.47 17.61 -9.85
C LYS A 160 8.20 17.72 -8.53
N ASP A 161 7.58 18.41 -7.55
CA ASP A 161 8.06 18.56 -6.20
C ASP A 161 6.87 18.49 -5.23
N ILE A 162 7.09 17.96 -4.04
CA ILE A 162 6.08 17.92 -2.98
C ILE A 162 6.47 18.95 -1.93
N PRO A 163 5.73 20.06 -1.79
CA PRO A 163 6.14 21.19 -0.96
C PRO A 163 6.28 20.90 0.53
N ILE A 164 5.62 19.83 1.01
CA ILE A 164 5.69 19.42 2.42
C ILE A 164 6.70 18.27 2.55
N PRO A 165 7.84 18.47 3.25
CA PRO A 165 8.90 17.48 3.37
C PRO A 165 8.42 16.14 3.96
N GLU A 166 7.50 16.17 4.94
CA GLU A 166 6.91 14.99 5.56
C GLU A 166 6.09 14.19 4.55
N THR A 167 5.30 14.87 3.70
CA THR A 167 4.53 14.22 2.64
C THR A 167 5.45 13.65 1.56
N ALA A 168 6.51 14.37 1.17
CA ALA A 168 7.51 13.88 0.24
C ALA A 168 8.22 12.62 0.78
N HIS A 169 8.53 12.60 2.08
CA HIS A 169 9.10 11.42 2.74
C HIS A 169 8.12 10.24 2.75
N TYR A 170 6.85 10.51 3.09
CA TYR A 170 5.78 9.52 3.09
C TYR A 170 5.61 8.85 1.71
N VAL A 171 5.46 9.67 0.67
CA VAL A 171 5.33 9.18 -0.71
C VAL A 171 6.51 8.28 -1.09
N ARG A 172 7.75 8.73 -0.86
CA ARG A 172 8.93 7.89 -1.13
C ARG A 172 8.94 6.57 -0.35
N LYS A 173 8.37 6.54 0.86
CA LYS A 173 8.32 5.34 1.69
C LYS A 173 7.26 4.35 1.21
N VAL A 174 6.11 4.85 0.76
CA VAL A 174 5.01 4.03 0.26
C VAL A 174 5.30 3.48 -1.13
N MET A 175 5.97 4.26 -1.99
CA MET A 175 6.23 3.91 -3.41
C MET A 175 7.50 3.07 -3.63
N ARG A 176 8.24 2.71 -2.58
CA ARG A 176 9.39 1.79 -2.66
C ARG A 176 8.99 0.35 -2.70
#